data_1a446a1fc4ed9bfe33d636a277937707
#
_entry.id   1a446a1fc4ed9bfe33d636a277937707
#
_cell.length_a   1.000
_cell.length_b   1.000
_cell.length_c   1.000
_cell.angle_alpha   90.00
_cell.angle_beta   90.00
_cell.angle_gamma   90.00
#
_symmetry.space_group_name_H-M   'P 1'
#
loop_
_entity.id
_entity.type
_entity.pdbx_description
1 polymer ?
#
loop_
_entity_poly.entity_id
_entity_poly.type
_entity_poly.pdbx_seq_one_letter_code
_entity_poly.pdbx_strand_id
1 'polypeptide(L)'
;MGTLNILVIYDRWEGSDDSNGVAGAEKAPLTRTLDKKEVEDEVAEALVKLGHQATLHVLDGSLKTLHALARIDCDLVFNLAESFAGNDTADYCIAAYLELIDKRFTGSGSHGLLYAQDKGVAKKILEFHGIHTPVFARSYRGRLDFSHDLEFPVIVKPAREDGSIGIEFNAVVSSIRELMERIDWLHANFDSPVLIEEYVEGREMYVGVLGNENPIALPVVELDLSKLPEGRPKIAGAEVKWAKGTGAYRDTKSIVPDDLPDDTVTQLQTTALAAYQALELRDYARIDMRLRPDGRVAVIEANPNPWLASKAEFAMAARKAGRTYSQLVEEIVDLALGRYGS
;
A
#
# COMPACT_ATOMS: atom_id res chain seq x y z
N MET A 1 -16.37 -25.19 -0.02
CA MET A 1 -16.66 -24.70 1.34
C MET A 1 -18.16 -24.51 1.56
N GLY A 2 -18.66 -24.53 2.80
CA GLY A 2 -20.04 -24.11 3.09
C GLY A 2 -20.23 -22.59 2.93
N THR A 3 -21.48 -22.12 2.95
CA THR A 3 -21.79 -20.68 2.98
C THR A 3 -21.26 -20.07 4.27
N LEU A 4 -20.49 -18.99 4.17
CA LEU A 4 -19.93 -18.24 5.28
C LEU A 4 -20.63 -16.90 5.46
N ASN A 5 -20.69 -16.40 6.70
CA ASN A 5 -21.07 -15.02 7.03
C ASN A 5 -19.81 -14.17 7.10
N ILE A 6 -19.56 -13.36 6.10
CA ILE A 6 -18.35 -12.53 6.00
C ILE A 6 -18.70 -11.07 6.24
N LEU A 7 -18.02 -10.47 7.22
CA LEU A 7 -18.12 -9.05 7.52
C LEU A 7 -17.03 -8.29 6.79
N VAL A 8 -17.38 -7.49 5.81
CA VAL A 8 -16.41 -6.62 5.09
C VAL A 8 -16.30 -5.32 5.85
N ILE A 9 -15.15 -5.07 6.47
CA ILE A 9 -14.87 -3.81 7.17
C ILE A 9 -14.05 -2.88 6.30
N TYR A 10 -14.38 -1.60 6.34
CA TYR A 10 -13.70 -0.53 5.61
C TYR A 10 -13.80 0.77 6.40
N ASP A 11 -12.88 1.68 6.18
CA ASP A 11 -12.88 2.97 6.85
C ASP A 11 -13.52 4.06 5.99
N ARG A 12 -14.22 4.95 6.66
CA ARG A 12 -14.75 6.19 6.09
C ARG A 12 -14.98 7.18 7.23
N TRP A 13 -14.50 8.37 7.10
CA TRP A 13 -14.69 9.41 8.12
C TRP A 13 -15.16 10.72 7.47
N GLU A 14 -15.88 11.56 8.24
CA GLU A 14 -16.32 12.86 7.76
C GLU A 14 -15.08 13.75 7.49
N GLY A 15 -14.76 13.97 6.24
CA GLY A 15 -13.55 14.65 5.76
C GLY A 15 -12.77 13.85 4.73
N SER A 16 -13.06 12.56 4.56
CA SER A 16 -12.58 11.75 3.44
C SER A 16 -13.42 12.04 2.19
N ASP A 17 -13.48 13.30 1.79
CA ASP A 17 -13.94 13.64 0.44
C ASP A 17 -12.81 13.34 -0.55
N ASP A 18 -13.14 12.82 -1.71
CA ASP A 18 -12.28 12.49 -2.86
C ASP A 18 -11.41 13.64 -3.40
N SER A 19 -11.17 14.67 -2.61
CA SER A 19 -10.32 15.81 -2.93
C SER A 19 -8.99 15.70 -2.21
N ASN A 20 -8.07 14.96 -2.83
CA ASN A 20 -6.62 15.20 -2.81
C ASN A 20 -6.11 16.14 -1.71
N GLY A 21 -5.31 15.60 -0.79
CA GLY A 21 -4.57 16.30 0.26
C GLY A 21 -3.99 17.66 -0.08
N VAL A 22 -4.84 18.66 -0.12
CA VAL A 22 -4.50 20.09 -0.05
C VAL A 22 -5.32 20.66 1.09
N ALA A 23 -4.68 20.84 2.22
CA ALA A 23 -5.27 21.56 3.34
C ALA A 23 -5.70 22.96 2.88
N GLY A 24 -7.02 23.23 2.87
CA GLY A 24 -7.52 24.57 2.63
C GLY A 24 -8.76 24.73 1.74
N ALA A 25 -9.45 23.67 1.33
CA ALA A 25 -10.69 23.80 0.56
C ALA A 25 -11.94 23.75 1.47
N GLU A 26 -12.84 24.70 1.29
CA GLU A 26 -14.14 24.80 1.98
C GLU A 26 -14.97 23.53 1.76
N LYS A 27 -15.64 23.08 2.85
CA LYS A 27 -16.52 21.91 2.90
C LYS A 27 -17.63 21.99 1.84
N ALA A 28 -17.58 21.15 0.81
CA ALA A 28 -18.70 20.88 -0.08
C ALA A 28 -19.54 19.71 0.48
N PRO A 29 -20.88 19.72 0.31
CA PRO A 29 -21.75 18.68 0.89
C PRO A 29 -21.59 17.35 0.15
N LEU A 30 -21.55 16.26 0.94
CA LEU A 30 -21.55 14.87 0.51
C LEU A 30 -22.73 14.56 -0.42
N THR A 31 -22.56 14.70 -1.71
CA THR A 31 -23.44 14.09 -2.70
C THR A 31 -22.70 12.92 -3.33
N ARG A 32 -23.02 11.71 -2.85
CA ARG A 32 -22.61 10.45 -3.44
C ARG A 32 -23.05 10.44 -4.90
N THR A 33 -22.13 10.60 -5.84
CA THR A 33 -22.39 10.27 -7.24
C THR A 33 -22.42 8.76 -7.37
N LEU A 34 -23.61 8.20 -7.59
CA LEU A 34 -23.92 6.77 -7.67
C LEU A 34 -23.22 5.99 -8.80
N ASP A 35 -22.23 6.57 -9.47
CA ASP A 35 -21.63 6.00 -10.69
C ASP A 35 -20.27 5.32 -10.50
N LYS A 36 -19.71 5.24 -9.28
CA LYS A 36 -18.50 4.47 -8.97
C LYS A 36 -18.76 3.50 -7.85
N LYS A 37 -18.57 2.21 -8.15
CA LYS A 37 -18.46 1.18 -7.12
C LYS A 37 -17.17 1.39 -6.37
N GLU A 38 -17.26 1.45 -5.04
CA GLU A 38 -16.13 1.45 -4.14
C GLU A 38 -15.60 0.02 -3.96
N VAL A 39 -14.37 -0.14 -3.47
CA VAL A 39 -13.72 -1.46 -3.34
C VAL A 39 -14.49 -2.41 -2.42
N GLU A 40 -15.08 -1.91 -1.36
CA GLU A 40 -15.90 -2.68 -0.43
C GLU A 40 -17.14 -3.28 -1.10
N ASP A 41 -17.77 -2.53 -2.03
CA ASP A 41 -18.90 -3.02 -2.82
C ASP A 41 -18.46 -4.11 -3.80
N GLU A 42 -17.31 -3.94 -4.48
CA GLU A 42 -16.76 -4.93 -5.40
C GLU A 42 -16.42 -6.26 -4.70
N VAL A 43 -15.81 -6.17 -3.51
CA VAL A 43 -15.48 -7.34 -2.68
C VAL A 43 -16.75 -8.04 -2.19
N ALA A 44 -17.72 -7.28 -1.64
CA ALA A 44 -18.98 -7.85 -1.17
C ALA A 44 -19.75 -8.56 -2.29
N GLU A 45 -19.83 -7.96 -3.49
CA GLU A 45 -20.45 -8.59 -4.65
C GLU A 45 -19.71 -9.87 -5.09
N ALA A 46 -18.37 -9.88 -5.03
CA ALA A 46 -17.59 -11.06 -5.33
C ALA A 46 -17.90 -12.20 -4.35
N LEU A 47 -17.95 -11.90 -3.05
CA LEU A 47 -18.31 -12.85 -1.99
C LEU A 47 -19.73 -13.42 -2.18
N VAL A 48 -20.70 -12.56 -2.52
CA VAL A 48 -22.07 -13.01 -2.81
C VAL A 48 -22.13 -13.92 -4.04
N LYS A 49 -21.38 -13.61 -5.10
CA LYS A 49 -21.27 -14.47 -6.29
C LYS A 49 -20.65 -15.84 -5.99
N LEU A 50 -19.80 -15.93 -4.97
CA LEU A 50 -19.19 -17.17 -4.48
C LEU A 50 -20.15 -17.98 -3.56
N GLY A 51 -21.33 -17.44 -3.25
CA GLY A 51 -22.34 -18.10 -2.42
C GLY A 51 -22.22 -17.83 -0.92
N HIS A 52 -21.42 -16.82 -0.52
CA HIS A 52 -21.31 -16.36 0.85
C HIS A 52 -22.35 -15.28 1.17
N GLN A 53 -22.58 -15.02 2.45
CA GLN A 53 -23.30 -13.85 2.91
C GLN A 53 -22.27 -12.76 3.25
N ALA A 54 -22.39 -11.59 2.63
CA ALA A 54 -21.50 -10.47 2.86
C ALA A 54 -22.26 -9.30 3.48
N THR A 55 -21.74 -8.75 4.58
CA THR A 55 -22.29 -7.57 5.25
C THR A 55 -21.20 -6.50 5.34
N LEU A 56 -21.52 -5.28 4.94
CA LEU A 56 -20.62 -4.13 5.04
C LEU A 56 -20.68 -3.51 6.44
N HIS A 57 -19.52 -3.17 7.01
CA HIS A 57 -19.41 -2.46 8.28
C HIS A 57 -18.38 -1.33 8.18
N VAL A 58 -18.88 -0.11 8.26
CA VAL A 58 -18.03 1.08 8.19
C VAL A 58 -17.39 1.38 9.54
N LEU A 59 -16.09 1.67 9.52
CA LEU A 59 -15.35 2.28 10.61
C LEU A 59 -15.32 3.80 10.35
N ASP A 60 -16.22 4.53 11.01
CA ASP A 60 -16.41 5.97 10.84
C ASP A 60 -15.49 6.84 11.73
N GLY A 61 -14.49 6.21 12.33
CA GLY A 61 -13.57 6.85 13.28
C GLY A 61 -14.12 6.95 14.71
N SER A 62 -15.35 6.53 14.97
CA SER A 62 -15.89 6.48 16.32
C SER A 62 -15.59 5.16 17.02
N LEU A 63 -15.35 5.21 18.33
CA LEU A 63 -15.22 4.00 19.15
C LEU A 63 -16.47 3.13 19.10
N LYS A 64 -17.64 3.69 18.77
CA LYS A 64 -18.90 2.96 18.66
C LYS A 64 -18.84 1.92 17.54
N THR A 65 -18.37 2.30 16.35
CA THR A 65 -18.25 1.38 15.21
C THR A 65 -17.15 0.35 15.45
N LEU A 66 -16.05 0.73 16.09
CA LEU A 66 -14.98 -0.18 16.49
C LEU A 66 -15.50 -1.22 17.52
N HIS A 67 -16.17 -0.79 18.59
CA HIS A 67 -16.74 -1.70 19.60
C HIS A 67 -17.84 -2.60 19.05
N ALA A 68 -18.52 -2.20 17.98
CA ALA A 68 -19.52 -3.04 17.34
C ALA A 68 -18.91 -4.33 16.78
N LEU A 69 -17.68 -4.30 16.31
CA LEU A 69 -16.98 -5.47 15.79
C LEU A 69 -16.96 -6.64 16.76
N ALA A 70 -16.79 -6.37 18.07
CA ALA A 70 -16.78 -7.43 19.10
C ALA A 70 -18.11 -8.15 19.25
N ARG A 71 -19.24 -7.54 18.80
CA ARG A 71 -20.61 -8.04 18.98
C ARG A 71 -21.22 -8.61 17.72
N ILE A 72 -20.68 -8.27 16.54
CA ILE A 72 -21.17 -8.80 15.27
C ILE A 72 -20.72 -10.24 15.14
N ASP A 73 -21.66 -11.16 14.97
CA ASP A 73 -21.38 -12.56 14.69
C ASP A 73 -21.03 -12.72 13.21
N CYS A 74 -19.86 -13.29 12.93
CA CYS A 74 -19.37 -13.56 11.58
C CYS A 74 -18.32 -14.69 11.62
N ASP A 75 -18.21 -15.44 10.53
CA ASP A 75 -17.22 -16.50 10.37
C ASP A 75 -15.82 -15.92 10.06
N LEU A 76 -15.79 -14.78 9.34
CA LEU A 76 -14.58 -14.11 8.91
C LEU A 76 -14.82 -12.61 8.74
N VAL A 77 -13.85 -11.78 9.12
CA VAL A 77 -13.78 -10.36 8.78
C VAL A 77 -12.91 -10.20 7.54
N PHE A 78 -13.46 -9.66 6.45
CA PHE A 78 -12.67 -9.22 5.31
C PHE A 78 -12.21 -7.79 5.56
N ASN A 79 -10.92 -7.62 5.88
CA ASN A 79 -10.37 -6.34 6.31
C ASN A 79 -9.87 -5.50 5.13
N LEU A 80 -10.58 -4.41 4.82
CA LEU A 80 -10.19 -3.40 3.84
C LEU A 80 -9.87 -2.05 4.50
N ALA A 81 -9.80 -1.99 5.83
CA ALA A 81 -9.53 -0.73 6.50
C ALA A 81 -8.06 -0.33 6.35
N GLU A 82 -7.82 0.87 5.87
CA GLU A 82 -6.50 1.47 5.64
C GLU A 82 -6.20 2.59 6.65
N SER A 83 -7.22 3.07 7.37
CA SER A 83 -7.07 4.12 8.37
C SER A 83 -8.09 3.99 9.52
N PHE A 84 -7.90 4.76 10.59
CA PHE A 84 -8.93 4.98 11.60
C PHE A 84 -9.01 6.46 11.98
N ALA A 85 -10.20 7.05 11.86
CA ALA A 85 -10.45 8.47 12.09
C ALA A 85 -9.54 9.40 11.26
N GLY A 86 -9.24 9.00 10.01
CA GLY A 86 -8.35 9.74 9.11
C GLY A 86 -6.88 9.66 9.48
N ASN A 87 -6.50 8.72 10.32
CA ASN A 87 -5.13 8.44 10.67
C ASN A 87 -4.69 7.10 10.04
N ASP A 88 -3.95 7.16 8.94
CA ASP A 88 -3.44 6.01 8.22
C ASP A 88 -2.47 5.19 9.09
N THR A 89 -1.80 5.84 10.06
CA THR A 89 -0.92 5.14 10.99
C THR A 89 -1.66 4.31 12.05
N ALA A 90 -2.98 4.26 12.01
CA ALA A 90 -3.80 3.50 12.93
C ALA A 90 -4.38 2.19 12.35
N ASP A 91 -4.05 1.83 11.11
CA ASP A 91 -4.52 0.61 10.44
C ASP A 91 -4.12 -0.65 11.22
N TYR A 92 -2.86 -0.74 11.69
CA TYR A 92 -2.40 -1.87 12.51
C TYR A 92 -3.16 -2.01 13.84
N CYS A 93 -3.71 -0.90 14.38
CA CYS A 93 -4.52 -0.94 15.59
C CYS A 93 -5.84 -1.67 15.37
N ILE A 94 -6.40 -1.58 14.15
CA ILE A 94 -7.62 -2.32 13.78
C ILE A 94 -7.32 -3.82 13.77
N ALA A 95 -6.23 -4.24 13.14
CA ALA A 95 -5.80 -5.64 13.15
C ALA A 95 -5.51 -6.14 14.58
N ALA A 96 -4.81 -5.33 15.40
CA ALA A 96 -4.55 -5.66 16.81
C ALA A 96 -5.85 -5.78 17.62
N TYR A 97 -6.84 -4.95 17.34
CA TYR A 97 -8.14 -5.06 17.98
C TYR A 97 -8.87 -6.33 17.57
N LEU A 98 -8.86 -6.70 16.28
CA LEU A 98 -9.43 -7.97 15.81
C LEU A 98 -8.74 -9.18 16.46
N GLU A 99 -7.41 -9.14 16.60
CA GLU A 99 -6.62 -10.15 17.32
C GLU A 99 -7.04 -10.23 18.80
N LEU A 100 -7.19 -9.08 19.48
CA LEU A 100 -7.60 -9.02 20.89
C LEU A 100 -9.00 -9.62 21.16
N ILE A 101 -9.92 -9.44 20.22
CA ILE A 101 -11.30 -9.96 20.36
C ILE A 101 -11.47 -11.33 19.69
N ASP A 102 -10.38 -11.98 19.32
CA ASP A 102 -10.32 -13.32 18.71
C ASP A 102 -11.20 -13.46 17.44
N LYS A 103 -11.21 -12.41 16.60
CA LYS A 103 -11.88 -12.45 15.30
C LYS A 103 -10.94 -12.97 14.21
N ARG A 104 -11.43 -13.91 13.41
CA ARG A 104 -10.75 -14.34 12.19
C ARG A 104 -10.82 -13.21 11.16
N PHE A 105 -9.71 -12.87 10.50
CA PHE A 105 -9.71 -11.80 9.51
C PHE A 105 -8.69 -12.02 8.39
N THR A 106 -8.92 -11.40 7.23
CA THR A 106 -8.04 -11.43 6.06
C THR A 106 -6.93 -10.40 6.18
N GLY A 107 -5.79 -10.71 5.55
CA GLY A 107 -4.66 -9.79 5.44
C GLY A 107 -3.67 -9.91 6.58
N SER A 108 -2.67 -9.05 6.56
CA SER A 108 -1.56 -9.06 7.50
C SER A 108 -2.01 -8.77 8.93
N GLY A 109 -1.33 -9.40 9.89
CA GLY A 109 -1.54 -9.14 11.31
C GLY A 109 -0.98 -7.79 11.74
N SER A 110 -1.27 -7.41 12.99
CA SER A 110 -0.85 -6.12 13.54
C SER A 110 0.66 -5.88 13.43
N HIS A 111 1.50 -6.90 13.61
CA HIS A 111 2.95 -6.80 13.49
C HIS A 111 3.37 -6.51 12.04
N GLY A 112 2.90 -7.30 11.06
CA GLY A 112 3.24 -7.10 9.66
C GLY A 112 2.81 -5.72 9.14
N LEU A 113 1.59 -5.26 9.52
CA LEU A 113 1.12 -3.91 9.22
C LEU A 113 2.06 -2.85 9.81
N LEU A 114 2.39 -2.95 11.11
CA LEU A 114 3.27 -2.01 11.79
C LEU A 114 4.68 -1.95 11.16
N TYR A 115 5.24 -3.12 10.80
CA TYR A 115 6.59 -3.18 10.19
C TYR A 115 6.61 -2.55 8.80
N ALA A 116 5.59 -2.80 8.00
CA ALA A 116 5.53 -2.28 6.63
C ALA A 116 5.19 -0.78 6.58
N GLN A 117 4.30 -0.32 7.45
CA GLN A 117 3.82 1.06 7.48
C GLN A 117 4.94 2.08 7.76
N ASP A 118 5.81 1.83 8.73
CA ASP A 118 6.97 2.68 8.98
C ASP A 118 8.10 2.32 8.01
N LYS A 119 8.18 3.05 6.88
CA LYS A 119 9.16 2.81 5.81
C LYS A 119 10.60 2.71 6.31
N GLY A 120 10.96 3.47 7.36
CA GLY A 120 12.29 3.40 7.95
C GLY A 120 12.50 2.14 8.79
N VAL A 121 11.46 1.59 9.44
CA VAL A 121 11.51 0.31 10.13
C VAL A 121 11.58 -0.82 9.12
N ALA A 122 10.71 -0.81 8.11
CA ALA A 122 10.71 -1.79 7.02
C ALA A 122 12.11 -1.92 6.39
N LYS A 123 12.75 -0.79 6.05
CA LYS A 123 14.10 -0.79 5.47
C LYS A 123 15.15 -1.43 6.37
N LYS A 124 15.13 -1.16 7.68
CA LYS A 124 16.05 -1.80 8.63
C LYS A 124 15.87 -3.31 8.70
N ILE A 125 14.61 -3.79 8.62
CA ILE A 125 14.31 -5.21 8.57
C ILE A 125 14.81 -5.80 7.24
N LEU A 126 14.52 -5.16 6.11
CA LEU A 126 14.98 -5.60 4.80
C LEU A 126 16.50 -5.68 4.72
N GLU A 127 17.22 -4.67 5.20
CA GLU A 127 18.70 -4.66 5.25
C GLU A 127 19.24 -5.81 6.11
N PHE A 128 18.64 -6.07 7.26
CA PHE A 128 19.04 -7.21 8.12
C PHE A 128 18.93 -8.55 7.37
N HIS A 129 17.93 -8.70 6.52
CA HIS A 129 17.74 -9.89 5.69
C HIS A 129 18.51 -9.86 4.36
N GLY A 130 19.39 -8.88 4.15
CA GLY A 130 20.18 -8.74 2.93
C GLY A 130 19.36 -8.36 1.68
N ILE A 131 18.16 -7.83 1.87
CA ILE A 131 17.28 -7.35 0.80
C ILE A 131 17.63 -5.89 0.50
N HIS A 132 18.00 -5.62 -0.76
CA HIS A 132 18.44 -4.29 -1.16
C HIS A 132 17.28 -3.27 -1.11
N THR A 133 17.51 -2.17 -0.43
CA THR A 133 16.63 -1.00 -0.33
C THR A 133 17.48 0.26 -0.52
N PRO A 134 16.92 1.39 -0.98
CA PRO A 134 17.69 2.65 -1.10
C PRO A 134 18.34 3.03 0.22
N VAL A 135 19.58 3.52 0.16
CA VAL A 135 20.26 4.11 1.32
C VAL A 135 19.39 5.23 1.89
N PHE A 136 19.28 5.30 3.21
CA PHE A 136 18.34 6.24 3.84
C PHE A 136 18.85 6.82 5.16
N ALA A 137 18.29 7.98 5.50
CA ALA A 137 18.36 8.60 6.81
C ALA A 137 16.96 8.96 7.29
N ARG A 138 16.79 9.12 8.61
CA ARG A 138 15.53 9.58 9.22
C ARG A 138 15.77 10.86 10.01
N SER A 139 14.98 11.89 9.71
CA SER A 139 14.95 13.12 10.47
C SER A 139 13.75 13.13 11.41
N TYR A 140 14.04 13.35 12.68
CA TYR A 140 13.06 13.66 13.71
C TYR A 140 13.20 15.12 14.10
N ARG A 141 12.22 15.69 14.77
CA ARG A 141 12.36 17.04 15.34
C ARG A 141 13.52 17.03 16.35
N GLY A 142 14.64 17.63 15.96
CA GLY A 142 15.84 17.73 16.80
C GLY A 142 16.80 16.53 16.79
N ARG A 143 16.57 15.51 15.96
CA ARG A 143 17.46 14.34 15.83
C ARG A 143 17.50 13.83 14.39
N LEU A 144 18.68 13.43 13.95
CA LEU A 144 18.91 12.76 12.66
C LEU A 144 19.53 11.38 12.93
N ASP A 145 18.88 10.34 12.43
CA ASP A 145 19.42 8.97 12.39
C ASP A 145 19.86 8.65 10.96
N PHE A 146 21.11 8.26 10.79
CA PHE A 146 21.65 7.80 9.49
C PHE A 146 22.69 6.72 9.74
N SER A 147 22.85 5.83 8.77
CA SER A 147 23.86 4.76 8.79
C SER A 147 24.89 4.89 7.68
N HIS A 148 24.57 5.63 6.63
CA HIS A 148 25.39 5.78 5.43
C HIS A 148 25.32 7.22 4.90
N ASP A 149 26.38 7.64 4.21
CA ASP A 149 26.39 8.91 3.50
C ASP A 149 25.38 8.86 2.34
N LEU A 150 24.58 9.92 2.24
CA LEU A 150 23.60 10.10 1.17
C LEU A 150 24.16 11.00 0.09
N GLU A 151 24.06 10.56 -1.16
CA GLU A 151 24.43 11.33 -2.32
C GLU A 151 23.19 11.93 -3.01
N PHE A 152 23.29 13.18 -3.45
CA PHE A 152 22.22 13.80 -4.23
C PHE A 152 22.17 13.25 -5.66
N PRO A 153 20.95 13.18 -6.28
CA PRO A 153 19.66 13.59 -5.72
C PRO A 153 19.13 12.60 -4.70
N VAL A 154 18.36 13.12 -3.72
CA VAL A 154 17.63 12.31 -2.73
C VAL A 154 16.14 12.59 -2.83
N ILE A 155 15.31 11.61 -2.43
CA ILE A 155 13.88 11.80 -2.25
C ILE A 155 13.55 11.98 -0.77
N VAL A 156 12.70 12.95 -0.45
CA VAL A 156 12.37 13.36 0.92
C VAL A 156 10.87 13.25 1.12
N LYS A 157 10.44 12.34 1.99
CA LYS A 157 9.03 11.97 2.17
C LYS A 157 8.68 11.70 3.62
N PRO A 158 7.39 11.73 4.01
CA PRO A 158 6.98 11.24 5.31
C PRO A 158 7.30 9.75 5.46
N ALA A 159 7.74 9.33 6.66
CA ALA A 159 8.12 7.93 6.89
C ALA A 159 6.92 7.01 7.09
N ARG A 160 5.76 7.55 7.50
CA ARG A 160 4.58 6.78 7.95
C ARG A 160 3.30 7.06 7.16
N GLU A 161 3.34 7.99 6.20
CA GLU A 161 2.19 8.24 5.33
C GLU A 161 2.16 7.24 4.17
N ASP A 162 0.97 6.86 3.74
CA ASP A 162 0.72 5.98 2.61
C ASP A 162 0.11 6.72 1.41
N GLY A 163 -0.22 6.02 0.33
CA GLY A 163 -0.91 6.60 -0.83
C GLY A 163 -0.18 7.74 -1.55
N SER A 164 1.14 7.87 -1.39
CA SER A 164 1.94 9.00 -1.90
C SER A 164 1.60 10.37 -1.28
N ILE A 165 0.98 10.38 -0.10
CA ILE A 165 0.73 11.62 0.66
C ILE A 165 2.07 12.27 1.00
N GLY A 166 2.19 13.56 0.72
CA GLY A 166 3.44 14.31 0.92
C GLY A 166 4.56 13.95 -0.04
N ILE A 167 4.28 13.22 -1.13
CA ILE A 167 5.24 12.92 -2.20
C ILE A 167 4.77 13.60 -3.49
N GLU A 168 5.43 14.67 -3.86
CA GLU A 168 5.22 15.43 -5.08
C GLU A 168 6.54 15.48 -5.87
N PHE A 169 6.54 16.03 -7.09
CA PHE A 169 7.79 16.15 -7.87
C PHE A 169 8.90 16.91 -7.14
N ASN A 170 8.55 17.86 -6.27
CA ASN A 170 9.51 18.57 -5.40
C ASN A 170 10.04 17.74 -4.22
N ALA A 171 9.57 16.49 -4.06
CA ALA A 171 10.14 15.58 -3.07
C ALA A 171 11.55 15.10 -3.45
N VAL A 172 11.92 15.16 -4.73
CA VAL A 172 13.27 14.88 -5.19
C VAL A 172 14.07 16.18 -5.18
N VAL A 173 15.14 16.22 -4.39
CA VAL A 173 15.97 17.40 -4.15
C VAL A 173 17.43 17.13 -4.51
N SER A 174 18.13 18.16 -4.97
CA SER A 174 19.51 18.03 -5.53
C SER A 174 20.53 18.86 -4.74
N SER A 175 20.13 19.54 -3.68
CA SER A 175 21.01 20.36 -2.87
C SER A 175 20.63 20.31 -1.38
N ILE A 176 21.61 20.61 -0.51
CA ILE A 176 21.39 20.73 0.94
C ILE A 176 20.32 21.77 1.27
N ARG A 177 20.28 22.87 0.52
CA ARG A 177 19.29 23.92 0.72
C ARG A 177 17.87 23.38 0.48
N GLU A 178 17.62 22.75 -0.67
CA GLU A 178 16.33 22.15 -1.01
C GLU A 178 15.95 21.07 0.00
N LEU A 179 16.92 20.24 0.44
CA LEU A 179 16.73 19.23 1.47
C LEU A 179 16.20 19.84 2.79
N MET A 180 16.85 20.90 3.27
CA MET A 180 16.42 21.54 4.53
C MET A 180 15.04 22.18 4.39
N GLU A 181 14.78 22.90 3.29
CA GLU A 181 13.47 23.51 3.01
C GLU A 181 12.36 22.43 2.96
N ARG A 182 12.67 21.26 2.36
CA ARG A 182 11.70 20.14 2.27
C ARG A 182 11.47 19.47 3.63
N ILE A 183 12.50 19.25 4.43
CA ILE A 183 12.37 18.70 5.79
C ILE A 183 11.52 19.62 6.66
N ASP A 184 11.78 20.91 6.64
CA ASP A 184 11.03 21.91 7.43
C ASP A 184 9.56 21.91 7.01
N TRP A 185 9.28 21.86 5.71
CA TRP A 185 7.91 21.77 5.19
C TRP A 185 7.19 20.51 5.66
N LEU A 186 7.84 19.35 5.57
CA LEU A 186 7.25 18.09 6.03
C LEU A 186 6.98 18.08 7.53
N HIS A 187 7.90 18.57 8.35
CA HIS A 187 7.69 18.67 9.79
C HIS A 187 6.60 19.67 10.19
N ALA A 188 6.32 20.66 9.34
CA ALA A 188 5.24 21.62 9.59
C ALA A 188 3.87 21.05 9.23
N ASN A 189 3.79 20.11 8.28
CA ASN A 189 2.52 19.61 7.73
C ASN A 189 2.16 18.18 8.17
N PHE A 190 3.14 17.39 8.67
CA PHE A 190 2.94 16.00 9.06
C PHE A 190 3.48 15.72 10.45
N ASP A 191 2.75 14.91 11.22
CA ASP A 191 3.23 14.35 12.50
C ASP A 191 3.92 13.00 12.27
N SER A 192 4.91 13.02 11.39
CA SER A 192 5.66 11.84 10.93
C SER A 192 7.15 12.18 10.91
N PRO A 193 8.04 11.23 11.23
CA PRO A 193 9.45 11.39 10.90
C PRO A 193 9.61 11.58 9.39
N VAL A 194 10.63 12.34 8.98
CA VAL A 194 10.96 12.52 7.58
C VAL A 194 11.97 11.46 7.17
N LEU A 195 11.68 10.74 6.12
CA LEU A 195 12.57 9.79 5.48
C LEU A 195 13.30 10.49 4.31
N ILE A 196 14.62 10.40 4.31
CA ILE A 196 15.50 10.91 3.27
C ILE A 196 16.14 9.70 2.63
N GLU A 197 15.91 9.47 1.35
CA GLU A 197 16.40 8.28 0.64
C GLU A 197 17.20 8.65 -0.60
N GLU A 198 18.13 7.80 -0.99
CA GLU A 198 18.68 7.79 -2.34
C GLU A 198 17.54 7.83 -3.37
N TYR A 199 17.58 8.76 -4.31
CA TYR A 199 16.65 8.73 -5.44
C TYR A 199 17.10 7.65 -6.44
N VAL A 200 16.40 6.55 -6.46
CA VAL A 200 16.69 5.42 -7.36
C VAL A 200 16.04 5.67 -8.71
N GLU A 201 16.87 5.99 -9.71
CA GLU A 201 16.41 6.04 -11.10
C GLU A 201 16.07 4.63 -11.62
N GLY A 202 15.03 4.55 -12.45
CA GLY A 202 14.64 3.28 -13.06
C GLY A 202 13.13 3.15 -13.24
N ARG A 203 12.73 1.93 -13.60
CA ARG A 203 11.32 1.55 -13.81
C ARG A 203 10.67 1.23 -12.46
N GLU A 204 9.41 1.60 -12.31
CA GLU A 204 8.63 1.32 -11.09
C GLU A 204 7.85 0.02 -11.24
N MET A 205 8.23 -0.99 -10.47
CA MET A 205 7.73 -2.35 -10.57
C MET A 205 6.94 -2.74 -9.34
N TYR A 206 5.79 -3.37 -9.54
CA TYR A 206 4.92 -3.88 -8.49
C TYR A 206 4.80 -5.40 -8.61
N VAL A 207 5.00 -6.10 -7.51
CA VAL A 207 4.80 -7.54 -7.44
C VAL A 207 3.83 -7.86 -6.32
N GLY A 208 2.67 -8.39 -6.69
CA GLY A 208 1.73 -8.98 -5.74
C GLY A 208 2.26 -10.31 -5.22
N VAL A 209 2.05 -10.57 -3.95
CA VAL A 209 2.34 -11.85 -3.30
C VAL A 209 1.06 -12.39 -2.68
N LEU A 210 0.78 -13.68 -2.88
CA LEU A 210 -0.35 -14.42 -2.30
C LEU A 210 0.15 -15.64 -1.56
N GLY A 211 -0.34 -15.88 -0.35
CA GLY A 211 -0.08 -17.09 0.40
C GLY A 211 0.56 -16.87 1.76
N ASN A 212 0.65 -17.94 2.54
CA ASN A 212 1.18 -17.95 3.91
C ASN A 212 2.48 -18.79 3.99
N GLU A 213 2.41 -20.10 4.19
CA GLU A 213 3.59 -20.96 4.33
C GLU A 213 4.41 -21.05 3.03
N ASN A 214 3.74 -21.11 1.89
CA ASN A 214 4.35 -21.21 0.57
C ASN A 214 3.80 -20.07 -0.33
N PRO A 215 4.16 -18.82 -0.07
CA PRO A 215 3.64 -17.70 -0.85
C PRO A 215 4.13 -17.74 -2.29
N ILE A 216 3.28 -17.30 -3.20
CA ILE A 216 3.58 -17.18 -4.62
C ILE A 216 3.64 -15.71 -5.05
N ALA A 217 4.59 -15.38 -5.90
CA ALA A 217 4.65 -14.07 -6.55
C ALA A 217 3.78 -14.07 -7.81
N LEU A 218 2.95 -13.05 -7.94
CA LEU A 218 2.15 -12.81 -9.13
C LEU A 218 3.00 -12.21 -10.25
N PRO A 219 2.51 -12.20 -11.51
CA PRO A 219 3.14 -11.49 -12.60
C PRO A 219 3.42 -10.02 -12.26
N VAL A 220 4.57 -9.54 -12.72
CA VAL A 220 5.03 -8.16 -12.50
C VAL A 220 4.09 -7.18 -13.19
N VAL A 221 3.77 -6.09 -12.51
CA VAL A 221 3.08 -4.92 -13.05
C VAL A 221 4.04 -3.74 -12.99
N GLU A 222 4.05 -2.91 -14.01
CA GLU A 222 4.83 -1.68 -14.07
C GLU A 222 3.91 -0.46 -14.04
N LEU A 223 4.28 0.54 -13.26
CA LEU A 223 3.75 1.88 -13.43
C LEU A 223 4.59 2.60 -14.50
N ASP A 224 4.08 2.66 -15.71
CA ASP A 224 4.78 3.30 -16.83
C ASP A 224 4.84 4.82 -16.65
N LEU A 225 6.02 5.29 -16.25
CA LEU A 225 6.35 6.71 -16.09
C LEU A 225 7.13 7.28 -17.28
N SER A 226 7.25 6.52 -18.38
CA SER A 226 8.09 6.91 -19.55
C SER A 226 7.62 8.19 -20.22
N LYS A 227 6.30 8.46 -20.18
CA LYS A 227 5.67 9.62 -20.80
C LYS A 227 5.68 10.88 -19.95
N LEU A 228 6.21 10.81 -18.73
CA LEU A 228 6.40 12.03 -17.93
C LEU A 228 7.39 12.96 -18.65
N PRO A 229 7.15 14.29 -18.60
CA PRO A 229 8.02 15.26 -19.25
C PRO A 229 9.50 15.10 -18.86
N GLU A 230 10.39 15.37 -19.79
CA GLU A 230 11.84 15.44 -19.51
C GLU A 230 12.13 16.43 -18.38
N GLY A 231 13.10 16.11 -17.54
CA GLY A 231 13.48 16.93 -16.38
C GLY A 231 12.55 16.81 -15.17
N ARG A 232 11.47 16.04 -15.27
CA ARG A 232 10.64 15.68 -14.09
C ARG A 232 11.14 14.37 -13.50
N PRO A 233 11.22 14.28 -12.14
CA PRO A 233 11.51 13.01 -11.49
C PRO A 233 10.47 11.96 -11.87
N LYS A 234 10.92 10.77 -12.20
CA LYS A 234 10.03 9.64 -12.52
C LYS A 234 9.63 8.93 -11.23
N ILE A 235 8.65 9.51 -10.52
CA ILE A 235 8.12 8.98 -9.26
C ILE A 235 6.61 8.85 -9.30
N ALA A 236 6.08 7.88 -8.56
CA ALA A 236 4.65 7.69 -8.33
C ALA A 236 4.12 8.71 -7.28
N GLY A 237 4.33 10.01 -7.54
CA GLY A 237 3.87 11.09 -6.66
C GLY A 237 2.37 11.34 -6.75
N ALA A 238 1.89 12.27 -5.90
CA ALA A 238 0.49 12.65 -5.85
C ALA A 238 -0.05 13.16 -7.19
N GLU A 239 0.79 13.87 -7.98
CA GLU A 239 0.41 14.37 -9.30
C GLU A 239 0.14 13.26 -10.31
N VAL A 240 0.82 12.10 -10.15
CA VAL A 240 0.66 10.93 -11.00
C VAL A 240 -0.55 10.10 -10.58
N LYS A 241 -0.73 9.90 -9.27
CA LYS A 241 -1.77 9.01 -8.73
C LYS A 241 -3.15 9.69 -8.62
N TRP A 242 -3.19 10.97 -8.27
CA TRP A 242 -4.43 11.60 -7.81
C TRP A 242 -4.85 12.84 -8.59
N ALA A 243 -3.94 13.55 -9.28
CA ALA A 243 -4.26 14.80 -9.96
C ALA A 243 -5.03 14.56 -11.27
N LYS A 244 -6.27 14.06 -11.15
CA LYS A 244 -7.19 13.79 -12.29
C LYS A 244 -7.28 15.05 -13.17
N GLY A 245 -7.07 14.88 -14.50
CA GLY A 245 -7.10 15.99 -15.47
C GLY A 245 -5.74 16.57 -15.83
N THR A 246 -4.67 16.27 -15.09
CA THR A 246 -3.31 16.63 -15.46
C THR A 246 -2.74 15.70 -16.55
N GLY A 247 -1.69 16.17 -17.26
CA GLY A 247 -0.94 15.32 -18.19
C GLY A 247 -0.29 14.16 -17.46
N ALA A 248 0.31 14.40 -16.29
CA ALA A 248 0.97 13.37 -15.49
C ALA A 248 0.04 12.20 -15.15
N TYR A 249 -1.19 12.47 -14.71
CA TYR A 249 -2.18 11.45 -14.42
C TYR A 249 -2.63 10.66 -15.68
N ARG A 250 -2.88 11.38 -16.79
CA ARG A 250 -3.40 10.73 -18.03
C ARG A 250 -2.37 9.89 -18.74
N ASP A 251 -1.11 10.30 -18.67
CA ASP A 251 -0.01 9.71 -19.41
C ASP A 251 0.67 8.56 -18.65
N THR A 252 0.34 8.40 -17.36
CA THR A 252 0.84 7.32 -16.52
C THR A 252 -0.19 6.19 -16.42
N LYS A 253 0.24 4.95 -16.66
CA LYS A 253 -0.63 3.76 -16.64
C LYS A 253 0.10 2.58 -16.02
N SER A 254 -0.65 1.79 -15.26
CA SER A 254 -0.19 0.47 -14.85
C SER A 254 -0.36 -0.52 -16.00
N ILE A 255 0.71 -1.23 -16.35
CA ILE A 255 0.77 -2.20 -17.43
C ILE A 255 1.43 -3.51 -16.95
N VAL A 256 1.18 -4.59 -17.66
CA VAL A 256 2.00 -5.81 -17.52
C VAL A 256 3.08 -5.73 -18.60
N PRO A 257 4.36 -5.50 -18.22
CA PRO A 257 5.43 -5.36 -19.21
C PRO A 257 5.68 -6.69 -19.95
N ASP A 258 5.99 -6.60 -21.21
CA ASP A 258 6.31 -7.73 -22.10
C ASP A 258 7.78 -7.71 -22.60
N ASP A 259 8.53 -6.73 -22.16
CA ASP A 259 9.93 -6.45 -22.56
C ASP A 259 10.96 -6.83 -21.51
N LEU A 260 10.54 -7.37 -20.35
CA LEU A 260 11.44 -7.77 -19.29
C LEU A 260 12.10 -9.13 -19.60
N PRO A 261 13.42 -9.27 -19.45
CA PRO A 261 14.08 -10.57 -19.49
C PRO A 261 13.57 -11.50 -18.36
N ASP A 262 13.51 -12.80 -18.63
CA ASP A 262 13.02 -13.80 -17.65
C ASP A 262 13.82 -13.77 -16.34
N ASP A 263 15.14 -13.57 -16.41
CA ASP A 263 16.00 -13.44 -15.21
C ASP A 263 15.61 -12.21 -14.36
N THR A 264 15.25 -11.10 -15.01
CA THR A 264 14.79 -9.88 -14.32
C THR A 264 13.43 -10.11 -13.66
N VAL A 265 12.51 -10.77 -14.34
CA VAL A 265 11.20 -11.15 -13.77
C VAL A 265 11.40 -12.04 -12.55
N THR A 266 12.26 -13.05 -12.67
CA THR A 266 12.60 -13.98 -11.58
C THR A 266 13.21 -13.24 -10.40
N GLN A 267 14.13 -12.31 -10.65
CA GLN A 267 14.76 -11.48 -9.61
C GLN A 267 13.72 -10.62 -8.86
N LEU A 268 12.83 -9.92 -9.59
CA LEU A 268 11.76 -9.12 -9.00
C LEU A 268 10.85 -9.97 -8.12
N GLN A 269 10.40 -11.12 -8.62
CA GLN A 269 9.52 -12.03 -7.90
C GLN A 269 10.20 -12.63 -6.65
N THR A 270 11.44 -13.07 -6.76
CA THR A 270 12.20 -13.60 -5.63
C THR A 270 12.45 -12.54 -4.56
N THR A 271 12.79 -11.30 -4.98
CA THR A 271 12.96 -10.17 -4.06
C THR A 271 11.66 -9.84 -3.33
N ALA A 272 10.52 -9.86 -4.05
CA ALA A 272 9.22 -9.62 -3.45
C ALA A 272 8.84 -10.68 -2.41
N LEU A 273 9.06 -11.96 -2.72
CA LEU A 273 8.84 -13.06 -1.77
C LEU A 273 9.71 -12.93 -0.52
N ALA A 274 10.98 -12.59 -0.68
CA ALA A 274 11.90 -12.38 0.44
C ALA A 274 11.45 -11.19 1.31
N ALA A 275 11.04 -10.08 0.71
CA ALA A 275 10.54 -8.90 1.44
C ALA A 275 9.24 -9.21 2.19
N TYR A 276 8.32 -9.93 1.55
CA TYR A 276 7.07 -10.39 2.14
C TYR A 276 7.30 -11.21 3.42
N GLN A 277 8.22 -12.18 3.35
CA GLN A 277 8.56 -13.03 4.48
C GLN A 277 9.32 -12.27 5.58
N ALA A 278 10.27 -11.41 5.21
CA ALA A 278 11.05 -10.62 6.16
C ALA A 278 10.19 -9.66 6.98
N LEU A 279 9.11 -9.14 6.41
CA LEU A 279 8.16 -8.23 7.06
C LEU A 279 6.99 -8.96 7.73
N GLU A 280 7.02 -10.30 7.81
CA GLU A 280 5.97 -11.12 8.43
C GLU A 280 4.57 -10.88 7.86
N LEU A 281 4.50 -10.59 6.55
CA LEU A 281 3.23 -10.38 5.86
C LEU A 281 2.52 -11.71 5.64
N ARG A 282 1.20 -11.67 5.51
CA ARG A 282 0.39 -12.87 5.34
C ARG A 282 -0.82 -12.64 4.45
N ASP A 283 -1.38 -13.71 3.91
CA ASP A 283 -2.46 -13.78 2.95
C ASP A 283 -2.12 -13.11 1.61
N TYR A 284 -1.91 -11.80 1.60
CA TYR A 284 -1.56 -11.06 0.40
C TYR A 284 -0.84 -9.75 0.74
N ALA A 285 0.01 -9.28 -0.18
CA ALA A 285 0.63 -7.96 -0.13
C ALA A 285 1.14 -7.56 -1.50
N ARG A 286 1.49 -6.27 -1.69
CA ARG A 286 2.18 -5.75 -2.88
C ARG A 286 3.53 -5.16 -2.45
N ILE A 287 4.58 -5.57 -3.15
CA ILE A 287 5.92 -5.05 -2.95
C ILE A 287 6.25 -4.11 -4.10
N ASP A 288 6.53 -2.87 -3.77
CA ASP A 288 6.86 -1.82 -4.72
C ASP A 288 8.39 -1.66 -4.81
N MET A 289 8.91 -1.74 -6.03
CA MET A 289 10.35 -1.84 -6.28
C MET A 289 10.79 -0.90 -7.40
N ARG A 290 12.09 -0.57 -7.40
CA ARG A 290 12.76 0.08 -8.53
C ARG A 290 13.68 -0.91 -9.23
N LEU A 291 13.48 -1.04 -10.54
CA LEU A 291 14.41 -1.72 -11.43
C LEU A 291 15.33 -0.68 -12.05
N ARG A 292 16.60 -0.67 -11.63
CA ARG A 292 17.64 0.24 -12.15
C ARG A 292 18.03 -0.09 -13.59
N PRO A 293 18.60 0.86 -14.35
CA PRO A 293 19.09 0.59 -15.69
C PRO A 293 20.21 -0.48 -15.75
N ASP A 294 20.94 -0.68 -14.65
CA ASP A 294 21.97 -1.71 -14.51
C ASP A 294 21.42 -3.09 -14.11
N GLY A 295 20.09 -3.23 -14.04
CA GLY A 295 19.40 -4.47 -13.69
C GLY A 295 19.27 -4.74 -12.19
N ARG A 296 19.84 -3.91 -11.32
CA ARG A 296 19.65 -4.07 -9.86
C ARG A 296 18.22 -3.69 -9.44
N VAL A 297 17.69 -4.44 -8.49
CA VAL A 297 16.36 -4.21 -7.91
C VAL A 297 16.53 -3.63 -6.51
N ALA A 298 15.72 -2.61 -6.17
CA ALA A 298 15.65 -2.04 -4.83
C ALA A 298 14.19 -2.01 -4.35
N VAL A 299 13.90 -2.55 -3.17
CA VAL A 299 12.58 -2.47 -2.54
C VAL A 299 12.35 -1.06 -2.00
N ILE A 300 11.30 -0.41 -2.46
CA ILE A 300 10.92 0.94 -2.04
C ILE A 300 9.99 0.90 -0.84
N GLU A 301 8.94 0.07 -0.93
CA GLU A 301 7.99 -0.14 0.16
C GLU A 301 7.24 -1.47 0.01
N ALA A 302 6.60 -1.90 1.09
CA ALA A 302 5.68 -3.02 1.10
C ALA A 302 4.29 -2.53 1.53
N ASN A 303 3.27 -2.96 0.79
CA ASN A 303 1.88 -2.64 1.04
C ASN A 303 1.17 -3.90 1.54
N PRO A 304 0.97 -4.07 2.86
CA PRO A 304 0.38 -5.29 3.45
C PRO A 304 -1.13 -5.39 3.24
N ASN A 305 -1.78 -4.28 2.88
CA ASN A 305 -3.19 -4.21 2.54
C ASN A 305 -3.37 -3.39 1.25
N PRO A 306 -2.86 -3.90 0.09
CA PRO A 306 -2.89 -3.16 -1.16
C PRO A 306 -4.33 -3.00 -1.65
N TRP A 307 -4.60 -1.86 -2.31
CA TRP A 307 -5.91 -1.56 -2.87
C TRP A 307 -6.41 -2.69 -3.78
N LEU A 308 -7.55 -3.31 -3.39
CA LEU A 308 -8.11 -4.48 -4.05
C LEU A 308 -9.17 -4.16 -5.11
N ALA A 309 -9.35 -2.91 -5.53
CA ALA A 309 -10.28 -2.61 -6.61
C ALA A 309 -9.99 -3.47 -7.84
N SER A 310 -11.04 -3.90 -8.53
CA SER A 310 -10.94 -4.88 -9.65
C SER A 310 -10.05 -4.42 -10.81
N LYS A 311 -9.75 -3.12 -10.90
CA LYS A 311 -8.86 -2.52 -11.92
C LYS A 311 -7.49 -2.12 -11.38
N ALA A 312 -7.23 -2.28 -10.08
CA ALA A 312 -5.96 -1.97 -9.46
C ALA A 312 -4.86 -2.98 -9.83
N GLU A 313 -3.63 -2.64 -9.53
CA GLU A 313 -2.43 -3.37 -9.92
C GLU A 313 -2.43 -4.80 -9.39
N PHE A 314 -2.88 -5.01 -8.14
CA PHE A 314 -2.94 -6.33 -7.54
C PHE A 314 -3.92 -7.25 -8.29
N ALA A 315 -5.13 -6.76 -8.57
CA ALA A 315 -6.12 -7.49 -9.36
C ALA A 315 -5.69 -7.67 -10.83
N MET A 316 -4.92 -6.73 -11.39
CA MET A 316 -4.32 -6.84 -12.72
C MET A 316 -3.30 -7.99 -12.77
N ALA A 317 -2.40 -8.07 -11.79
CA ALA A 317 -1.43 -9.15 -11.66
C ALA A 317 -2.11 -10.52 -11.50
N ALA A 318 -3.13 -10.60 -10.64
CA ALA A 318 -3.92 -11.83 -10.45
C ALA A 318 -4.63 -12.27 -11.75
N ARG A 319 -5.19 -11.33 -12.50
CA ARG A 319 -5.83 -11.60 -13.80
C ARG A 319 -4.82 -12.10 -14.83
N LYS A 320 -3.63 -11.52 -14.87
CA LYS A 320 -2.53 -12.00 -15.74
C LYS A 320 -2.11 -13.43 -15.38
N ALA A 321 -2.21 -13.79 -14.08
CA ALA A 321 -1.98 -15.16 -13.60
C ALA A 321 -3.18 -16.11 -13.82
N GLY A 322 -4.21 -15.70 -14.59
CA GLY A 322 -5.36 -16.52 -14.94
C GLY A 322 -6.52 -16.53 -13.94
N ARG A 323 -6.51 -15.67 -12.92
CA ARG A 323 -7.56 -15.55 -11.91
C ARG A 323 -8.62 -14.54 -12.33
N THR A 324 -9.88 -14.86 -12.15
CA THR A 324 -10.95 -13.86 -12.13
C THR A 324 -10.89 -13.08 -10.81
N TYR A 325 -11.56 -11.94 -10.76
CA TYR A 325 -11.63 -11.15 -9.53
C TYR A 325 -12.29 -11.92 -8.37
N SER A 326 -13.37 -12.65 -8.64
CA SER A 326 -14.00 -13.47 -7.60
C SER A 326 -13.09 -14.61 -7.12
N GLN A 327 -12.31 -15.24 -8.00
CA GLN A 327 -11.32 -16.24 -7.59
C GLN A 327 -10.19 -15.64 -6.73
N LEU A 328 -9.78 -14.42 -7.03
CA LEU A 328 -8.81 -13.72 -6.16
C LEU A 328 -9.38 -13.48 -4.77
N VAL A 329 -10.61 -12.98 -4.67
CA VAL A 329 -11.29 -12.75 -3.38
C VAL A 329 -11.48 -14.07 -2.62
N GLU A 330 -11.87 -15.16 -3.30
CA GLU A 330 -12.00 -16.50 -2.72
C GLU A 330 -10.67 -17.02 -2.17
N GLU A 331 -9.58 -16.89 -2.95
CA GLU A 331 -8.23 -17.31 -2.54
C GLU A 331 -7.76 -16.56 -1.28
N ILE A 332 -8.06 -15.27 -1.15
CA ILE A 332 -7.77 -14.48 0.06
C ILE A 332 -8.57 -14.99 1.27
N VAL A 333 -9.85 -15.32 1.08
CA VAL A 333 -10.70 -15.91 2.13
C VAL A 333 -10.14 -17.26 2.57
N ASP A 334 -9.79 -18.13 1.63
CA ASP A 334 -9.25 -19.46 1.88
C ASP A 334 -7.92 -19.40 2.64
N LEU A 335 -7.02 -18.49 2.23
CA LEU A 335 -5.73 -18.26 2.88
C LEU A 335 -5.94 -17.81 4.35
N ALA A 336 -6.86 -16.87 4.57
CA ALA A 336 -7.17 -16.41 5.91
C ALA A 336 -7.73 -17.53 6.78
N LEU A 337 -8.74 -18.28 6.31
CA LEU A 337 -9.33 -19.39 7.06
C LEU A 337 -8.32 -20.50 7.36
N GLY A 338 -7.45 -20.82 6.41
CA GLY A 338 -6.40 -21.82 6.58
C GLY A 338 -5.47 -21.56 7.76
N ARG A 339 -5.24 -20.28 8.12
CA ARG A 339 -4.42 -19.90 9.27
C ARG A 339 -5.06 -20.22 10.62
N TYR A 340 -6.38 -20.28 10.70
CA TYR A 340 -7.10 -20.49 11.96
C TYR A 340 -7.42 -21.97 12.23
N GLY A 341 -7.00 -22.87 11.35
CA GLY A 341 -7.34 -24.29 11.43
C GLY A 341 -8.81 -24.54 11.05
N SER A 342 -9.04 -25.57 10.29
CA SER A 342 -10.39 -26.08 9.97
C SER A 342 -11.00 -26.81 11.15
#